data_f1827bb8302ccb7eb3f09175dc6900ac
#
_entry.id   f1827bb8302ccb7eb3f09175dc6900ac
#
_cell.length_a   1.000
_cell.length_b   1.000
_cell.length_c   1.000
_cell.angle_alpha   90.00
_cell.angle_beta   90.00
_cell.angle_gamma   90.00
#
_symmetry.space_group_name_H-M   'P 1'
#
loop_
_entity.id
_entity.type
_entity.pdbx_description
1 polymer ?
#
loop_
_entity_poly.entity_id
_entity_poly.type
_entity_poly.pdbx_seq_one_letter_code
_entity_poly.pdbx_strand_id
1 'polypeptide(L)'
;MKTIMMSCMMDGFPIEEIVSTAVACGMDGIDWVDLHGHTAAELKKFCRDAGLPITAHTGCKEGFLHRAPNAVEEFKTMLDDAVTLEAPVLMIPPFPRDGQRSLAEERKEYTEYYAEITPLAQAAGVTLTLESTGYGTSSIVGAQECLEVLRQVPGLRVTFDPGNVATLEDPLLAYCALKEYIVYLHFKDWQFSSVPAPGFAPVRSGKFVKDTLIGTGEMPLCELWSQMEARHKALPVNLETRDFEGKRSPMELYRKLVPEMKKW
;
A
#
# COMPACT_ATOMS: atom_id res chain seq x y z
N MET A 1 10.49 -7.83 12.50
CA MET A 1 9.54 -7.08 11.64
C MET A 1 8.13 -7.26 12.18
N LYS A 2 7.29 -6.22 12.17
CA LYS A 2 5.83 -6.33 12.41
C LYS A 2 5.14 -6.61 11.08
N THR A 3 4.60 -7.80 10.91
CA THR A 3 4.00 -8.25 9.66
C THR A 3 2.48 -8.06 9.66
N ILE A 4 1.96 -7.43 8.62
CA ILE A 4 0.54 -7.04 8.51
C ILE A 4 -0.09 -7.79 7.33
N MET A 5 -1.32 -8.29 7.54
CA MET A 5 -2.15 -8.83 6.46
C MET A 5 -2.68 -7.67 5.61
N MET A 6 -2.46 -7.71 4.31
CA MET A 6 -3.17 -6.87 3.35
C MET A 6 -4.43 -7.61 2.87
N SER A 7 -5.60 -7.11 3.22
CA SER A 7 -6.84 -7.88 3.06
C SER A 7 -7.16 -8.24 1.61
N CYS A 8 -6.84 -7.37 0.64
CA CYS A 8 -7.08 -7.66 -0.78
C CYS A 8 -6.21 -8.80 -1.34
N MET A 9 -5.15 -9.20 -0.65
CA MET A 9 -4.39 -10.40 -1.03
C MET A 9 -5.20 -11.70 -0.79
N MET A 10 -6.32 -11.59 -0.09
CA MET A 10 -7.29 -12.65 0.15
C MET A 10 -8.68 -12.32 -0.42
N ASP A 11 -8.75 -11.55 -1.51
CA ASP A 11 -10.02 -11.28 -2.18
C ASP A 11 -10.75 -12.57 -2.56
N GLY A 12 -12.07 -12.56 -2.32
CA GLY A 12 -12.93 -13.72 -2.55
C GLY A 12 -13.01 -14.71 -1.37
N PHE A 13 -12.23 -14.52 -0.31
CA PHE A 13 -12.37 -15.30 0.93
C PHE A 13 -13.33 -14.62 1.92
N PRO A 14 -14.05 -15.39 2.75
CA PRO A 14 -14.86 -14.84 3.83
C PRO A 14 -14.00 -14.05 4.83
N ILE A 15 -14.57 -13.01 5.44
CA ILE A 15 -13.87 -12.16 6.42
C ILE A 15 -13.31 -12.97 7.59
N GLU A 16 -14.07 -13.95 8.07
CA GLU A 16 -13.66 -14.86 9.13
C GLU A 16 -12.39 -15.64 8.76
N GLU A 17 -12.26 -16.02 7.48
CA GLU A 17 -11.07 -16.73 6.99
C GLU A 17 -9.88 -15.78 6.86
N ILE A 18 -10.08 -14.53 6.41
CA ILE A 18 -9.03 -13.51 6.36
C ILE A 18 -8.47 -13.27 7.77
N VAL A 19 -9.33 -12.98 8.73
CA VAL A 19 -8.94 -12.69 10.11
C VAL A 19 -8.31 -13.91 10.78
N SER A 20 -8.92 -15.09 10.63
CA SER A 20 -8.38 -16.32 11.24
C SER A 20 -7.04 -16.73 10.63
N THR A 21 -6.82 -16.49 9.32
CA THR A 21 -5.52 -16.72 8.68
C THR A 21 -4.45 -15.78 9.24
N ALA A 22 -4.75 -14.49 9.39
CA ALA A 22 -3.81 -13.53 9.96
C ALA A 22 -3.39 -13.94 11.37
N VAL A 23 -4.35 -14.26 12.23
CA VAL A 23 -4.09 -14.70 13.62
C VAL A 23 -3.31 -16.02 13.66
N ALA A 24 -3.75 -17.03 12.91
CA ALA A 24 -3.13 -18.36 12.91
C ALA A 24 -1.70 -18.37 12.34
N CYS A 25 -1.37 -17.39 11.47
CA CYS A 25 -0.03 -17.21 10.93
C CYS A 25 0.83 -16.28 11.78
N GLY A 26 0.31 -15.73 12.89
CA GLY A 26 1.04 -14.86 13.81
C GLY A 26 1.34 -13.49 13.24
N MET A 27 0.46 -12.95 12.38
CA MET A 27 0.56 -11.55 11.93
C MET A 27 0.26 -10.59 13.08
N ASP A 28 0.85 -9.41 13.01
CA ASP A 28 0.77 -8.41 14.07
C ASP A 28 -0.39 -7.42 13.87
N GLY A 29 -1.12 -7.55 12.77
CA GLY A 29 -2.29 -6.73 12.46
C GLY A 29 -2.80 -6.94 11.04
N ILE A 30 -3.78 -6.11 10.67
CA ILE A 30 -4.41 -6.10 9.35
C ILE A 30 -4.54 -4.67 8.81
N ASP A 31 -4.38 -4.51 7.50
CA ASP A 31 -4.80 -3.38 6.69
C ASP A 31 -6.02 -3.77 5.88
N TRP A 32 -7.14 -3.11 6.12
CA TRP A 32 -8.35 -3.31 5.34
C TRP A 32 -8.30 -2.49 4.06
N VAL A 33 -8.10 -3.18 2.93
CA VAL A 33 -8.25 -2.59 1.59
C VAL A 33 -9.71 -2.73 1.18
N ASP A 34 -10.43 -1.62 1.13
CA ASP A 34 -11.88 -1.56 1.10
C ASP A 34 -12.57 -2.31 2.26
N LEU A 35 -13.88 -2.44 2.22
CA LEU A 35 -14.66 -3.08 3.28
C LEU A 35 -15.15 -4.49 2.95
N HIS A 36 -14.75 -5.07 1.81
CA HIS A 36 -15.14 -6.41 1.37
C HIS A 36 -16.67 -6.69 1.43
N GLY A 37 -17.49 -5.66 1.19
CA GLY A 37 -18.96 -5.77 1.24
C GLY A 37 -19.56 -5.73 2.64
N HIS A 38 -18.78 -5.47 3.68
CA HIS A 38 -19.19 -5.29 5.07
C HIS A 38 -19.19 -3.82 5.48
N THR A 39 -19.63 -3.54 6.70
CA THR A 39 -19.46 -2.23 7.32
C THR A 39 -18.15 -2.16 8.11
N ALA A 40 -17.59 -0.97 8.26
CA ALA A 40 -16.41 -0.75 9.09
C ALA A 40 -16.59 -1.25 10.54
N ALA A 41 -17.82 -1.10 11.10
CA ALA A 41 -18.14 -1.57 12.43
C ALA A 41 -18.12 -3.12 12.55
N GLU A 42 -18.57 -3.83 11.52
CA GLU A 42 -18.48 -5.30 11.47
C GLU A 42 -17.02 -5.75 11.39
N LEU A 43 -16.21 -5.17 10.49
CA LEU A 43 -14.79 -5.50 10.37
C LEU A 43 -14.03 -5.24 11.67
N LYS A 44 -14.29 -4.10 12.31
CA LYS A 44 -13.73 -3.79 13.64
C LYS A 44 -14.11 -4.84 14.67
N LYS A 45 -15.38 -5.27 14.68
CA LYS A 45 -15.85 -6.31 15.61
C LYS A 45 -15.11 -7.62 15.39
N PHE A 46 -14.97 -8.08 14.15
CA PHE A 46 -14.24 -9.31 13.81
C PHE A 46 -12.79 -9.25 14.30
N CYS A 47 -12.09 -8.14 14.01
CA CYS A 47 -10.72 -7.94 14.44
C CYS A 47 -10.58 -7.91 15.97
N ARG A 48 -11.45 -7.16 16.64
CA ARG A 48 -11.45 -7.08 18.12
C ARG A 48 -11.69 -8.44 18.78
N ASP A 49 -12.68 -9.19 18.29
CA ASP A 49 -13.05 -10.49 18.84
C ASP A 49 -11.93 -11.54 18.64
N ALA A 50 -11.10 -11.35 17.60
CA ALA A 50 -9.92 -12.16 17.31
C ALA A 50 -8.62 -11.64 17.94
N GLY A 51 -8.64 -10.47 18.57
CA GLY A 51 -7.44 -9.83 19.12
C GLY A 51 -6.44 -9.36 18.05
N LEU A 52 -6.90 -9.09 16.82
CA LEU A 52 -6.07 -8.65 15.71
C LEU A 52 -6.13 -7.12 15.56
N PRO A 53 -5.03 -6.38 15.76
CA PRO A 53 -5.01 -4.93 15.58
C PRO A 53 -5.29 -4.52 14.12
N ILE A 54 -6.08 -3.46 13.92
CA ILE A 54 -6.20 -2.79 12.63
C ILE A 54 -5.11 -1.72 12.57
N THR A 55 -4.26 -1.76 11.56
CA THR A 55 -3.09 -0.88 11.44
C THR A 55 -3.23 0.18 10.36
N ALA A 56 -4.09 -0.06 9.38
CA ALA A 56 -4.41 0.87 8.32
C ALA A 56 -5.78 0.56 7.70
N HIS A 57 -6.31 1.54 6.98
CA HIS A 57 -7.36 1.37 5.98
C HIS A 57 -6.84 1.90 4.66
N THR A 58 -7.01 1.14 3.60
CA THR A 58 -6.61 1.52 2.25
C THR A 58 -7.84 1.70 1.39
N GLY A 59 -8.04 2.90 0.88
CA GLY A 59 -9.18 3.26 0.04
C GLY A 59 -8.78 3.39 -1.42
N CYS A 60 -9.48 2.65 -2.29
CA CYS A 60 -9.34 2.72 -3.75
C CYS A 60 -10.69 3.05 -4.36
N LYS A 61 -10.93 4.31 -4.70
CA LYS A 61 -12.15 4.74 -5.40
C LYS A 61 -11.80 5.40 -6.73
N GLU A 62 -12.47 5.02 -7.80
CA GLU A 62 -12.24 5.61 -9.13
C GLU A 62 -12.44 7.14 -9.16
N GLY A 63 -13.32 7.67 -8.34
CA GLY A 63 -13.61 9.09 -8.23
C GLY A 63 -12.38 9.97 -7.94
N PHE A 64 -11.37 9.43 -7.23
CA PHE A 64 -10.13 10.15 -6.97
C PHE A 64 -9.32 10.42 -8.23
N LEU A 65 -9.42 9.54 -9.19
CA LEU A 65 -8.61 9.46 -10.37
C LEU A 65 -8.99 10.49 -11.41
N HIS A 66 -10.22 10.89 -11.40
CA HIS A 66 -10.81 11.75 -12.42
C HIS A 66 -11.37 13.05 -11.84
N ARG A 67 -11.05 13.36 -10.55
CA ARG A 67 -11.65 14.48 -9.84
C ARG A 67 -13.17 14.53 -10.08
N ALA A 68 -13.82 13.38 -9.91
CA ALA A 68 -15.28 13.35 -9.96
C ALA A 68 -15.83 14.41 -9.02
N PRO A 69 -16.94 15.07 -9.35
CA PRO A 69 -17.51 16.13 -8.52
C PRO A 69 -17.79 15.74 -7.07
N ASN A 70 -17.91 14.44 -6.81
CA ASN A 70 -18.13 13.85 -5.48
C ASN A 70 -16.87 13.26 -4.84
N ALA A 71 -15.65 13.44 -5.41
CA ALA A 71 -14.42 12.83 -4.90
C ALA A 71 -14.13 13.13 -3.42
N VAL A 72 -14.40 14.37 -2.99
CA VAL A 72 -14.21 14.76 -1.59
C VAL A 72 -15.25 14.14 -0.67
N GLU A 73 -16.49 13.97 -1.12
CA GLU A 73 -17.54 13.27 -0.34
C GLU A 73 -17.24 11.76 -0.24
N GLU A 74 -16.73 11.16 -1.31
CA GLU A 74 -16.25 9.79 -1.26
C GLU A 74 -15.09 9.62 -0.28
N PHE A 75 -14.14 10.59 -0.28
CA PHE A 75 -13.07 10.60 0.71
C PHE A 75 -13.60 10.68 2.14
N LYS A 76 -14.58 11.56 2.41
CA LYS A 76 -15.18 11.67 3.76
C LYS A 76 -15.80 10.35 4.21
N THR A 77 -16.44 9.61 3.31
CA THR A 77 -16.98 8.28 3.61
C THR A 77 -15.86 7.31 4.02
N MET A 78 -14.75 7.29 3.27
CA MET A 78 -13.61 6.44 3.65
C MET A 78 -12.91 6.90 4.93
N LEU A 79 -12.87 8.20 5.18
CA LEU A 79 -12.36 8.74 6.44
C LEU A 79 -13.22 8.31 7.63
N ASP A 80 -14.56 8.35 7.49
CA ASP A 80 -15.50 7.86 8.50
C ASP A 80 -15.32 6.36 8.75
N ASP A 81 -15.06 5.59 7.69
CA ASP A 81 -14.72 4.17 7.80
C ASP A 81 -13.40 3.97 8.57
N ALA A 82 -12.34 4.72 8.24
CA ALA A 82 -11.07 4.65 8.95
C ALA A 82 -11.21 5.01 10.43
N VAL A 83 -11.98 6.05 10.76
CA VAL A 83 -12.30 6.45 12.14
C VAL A 83 -13.08 5.34 12.87
N THR A 84 -14.08 4.75 12.23
CA THR A 84 -14.87 3.66 12.79
C THR A 84 -14.02 2.42 13.05
N LEU A 85 -13.13 2.08 12.12
CA LEU A 85 -12.14 1.00 12.26
C LEU A 85 -11.08 1.28 13.33
N GLU A 86 -10.94 2.53 13.79
CA GLU A 86 -9.83 3.00 14.62
C GLU A 86 -8.48 2.80 13.90
N ALA A 87 -8.47 2.86 12.57
CA ALA A 87 -7.27 2.75 11.77
C ALA A 87 -6.44 4.04 11.87
N PRO A 88 -5.19 3.99 12.37
CA PRO A 88 -4.37 5.19 12.54
C PRO A 88 -3.87 5.79 11.21
N VAL A 89 -3.89 5.00 10.15
CA VAL A 89 -3.43 5.36 8.80
C VAL A 89 -4.56 5.13 7.81
N LEU A 90 -4.81 6.12 6.95
CA LEU A 90 -5.63 5.97 5.74
C LEU A 90 -4.73 6.17 4.53
N MET A 91 -4.59 5.16 3.70
CA MET A 91 -3.79 5.21 2.49
C MET A 91 -4.68 5.41 1.27
N ILE A 92 -4.36 6.39 0.44
CA ILE A 92 -5.02 6.67 -0.84
C ILE A 92 -3.94 6.64 -1.93
N PRO A 93 -3.92 5.62 -2.80
CA PRO A 93 -2.93 5.55 -3.87
C PRO A 93 -3.31 6.47 -5.04
N PRO A 94 -2.33 7.08 -5.74
CA PRO A 94 -2.56 7.95 -6.89
C PRO A 94 -2.66 7.13 -8.19
N PHE A 95 -3.73 6.35 -8.37
CA PHE A 95 -3.96 5.60 -9.62
C PHE A 95 -5.45 5.47 -9.97
N PRO A 96 -5.79 5.09 -11.23
CA PRO A 96 -4.95 5.01 -12.42
C PRO A 96 -4.86 6.36 -13.13
N ARG A 97 -4.14 6.41 -14.26
CA ARG A 97 -4.15 7.52 -15.21
C ARG A 97 -5.28 7.38 -16.24
N ASP A 98 -5.77 8.49 -16.73
CA ASP A 98 -6.65 8.50 -17.91
C ASP A 98 -5.87 8.44 -19.24
N GLY A 99 -4.57 8.73 -19.22
CA GLY A 99 -3.69 8.75 -20.37
C GLY A 99 -3.91 9.94 -21.35
N GLN A 100 -4.78 10.88 -21.00
CA GLN A 100 -5.10 12.04 -21.82
C GLN A 100 -4.24 13.26 -21.45
N ARG A 101 -3.68 13.25 -20.26
CA ARG A 101 -2.87 14.34 -19.69
C ARG A 101 -1.42 13.91 -19.51
N SER A 102 -0.54 14.88 -19.44
CA SER A 102 0.86 14.63 -19.09
C SER A 102 0.99 14.19 -17.63
N LEU A 103 2.08 13.49 -17.31
CA LEU A 103 2.41 13.08 -15.93
C LEU A 103 2.44 14.27 -14.96
N ALA A 104 2.92 15.42 -15.42
CA ALA A 104 3.01 16.62 -14.60
C ALA A 104 1.63 17.24 -14.30
N GLU A 105 0.73 17.25 -15.29
CA GLU A 105 -0.65 17.73 -15.11
C GLU A 105 -1.42 16.83 -14.14
N GLU A 106 -1.32 15.51 -14.28
CA GLU A 106 -1.95 14.57 -13.36
C GLU A 106 -1.38 14.69 -11.95
N ARG A 107 -0.05 14.81 -11.81
CA ARG A 107 0.59 15.00 -10.52
C ARG A 107 0.14 16.29 -9.82
N LYS A 108 -0.07 17.36 -10.61
CA LYS A 108 -0.63 18.61 -10.09
C LYS A 108 -2.05 18.40 -9.56
N GLU A 109 -2.90 17.68 -10.28
CA GLU A 109 -4.26 17.38 -9.82
C GLU A 109 -4.28 16.54 -8.55
N TYR A 110 -3.44 15.50 -8.46
CA TYR A 110 -3.28 14.76 -7.22
C TYR A 110 -2.80 15.65 -6.07
N THR A 111 -1.86 16.56 -6.33
CA THR A 111 -1.38 17.52 -5.32
C THR A 111 -2.51 18.38 -4.80
N GLU A 112 -3.33 18.94 -5.67
CA GLU A 112 -4.49 19.77 -5.30
C GLU A 112 -5.52 18.96 -4.52
N TYR A 113 -5.77 17.73 -4.94
CA TYR A 113 -6.67 16.81 -4.25
C TYR A 113 -6.16 16.43 -2.85
N TYR A 114 -4.90 16.02 -2.71
CA TYR A 114 -4.31 15.74 -1.40
C TYR A 114 -4.28 16.98 -0.50
N ALA A 115 -4.08 18.18 -1.06
CA ALA A 115 -4.12 19.42 -0.29
C ALA A 115 -5.51 19.70 0.30
N GLU A 116 -6.58 19.32 -0.40
CA GLU A 116 -7.95 19.47 0.06
C GLU A 116 -8.32 18.45 1.15
N ILE A 117 -7.92 17.18 1.00
CA ILE A 117 -8.34 16.10 1.91
C ILE A 117 -7.43 15.90 3.12
N THR A 118 -6.16 16.28 3.06
CA THR A 118 -5.23 16.10 4.19
C THR A 118 -5.67 16.80 5.47
N PRO A 119 -6.14 18.05 5.44
CA PRO A 119 -6.65 18.71 6.65
C PRO A 119 -7.85 18.00 7.26
N LEU A 120 -8.70 17.35 6.44
CA LEU A 120 -9.86 16.60 6.93
C LEU A 120 -9.41 15.38 7.72
N ALA A 121 -8.44 14.61 7.17
CA ALA A 121 -7.87 13.47 7.88
C ALA A 121 -7.19 13.88 9.19
N GLN A 122 -6.41 14.95 9.18
CA GLN A 122 -5.77 15.49 10.39
C GLN A 122 -6.77 15.88 11.46
N ALA A 123 -7.86 16.55 11.07
CA ALA A 123 -8.93 16.94 12.00
C ALA A 123 -9.62 15.72 12.65
N ALA A 124 -9.68 14.59 11.95
CA ALA A 124 -10.20 13.32 12.44
C ALA A 124 -9.15 12.48 13.23
N GLY A 125 -7.92 12.97 13.36
CA GLY A 125 -6.84 12.22 14.03
C GLY A 125 -6.27 11.06 13.23
N VAL A 126 -6.54 11.01 11.92
CA VAL A 126 -6.06 9.96 11.00
C VAL A 126 -4.89 10.49 10.18
N THR A 127 -3.83 9.70 10.05
CA THR A 127 -2.69 10.05 9.18
C THR A 127 -2.99 9.64 7.75
N LEU A 128 -3.12 10.62 6.85
CA LEU A 128 -3.27 10.36 5.43
C LEU A 128 -1.91 10.06 4.80
N THR A 129 -1.84 9.01 3.99
CA THR A 129 -0.65 8.66 3.22
C THR A 129 -0.95 8.54 1.74
N LEU A 130 0.02 8.93 0.91
CA LEU A 130 0.12 8.49 -0.47
C LEU A 130 1.07 7.30 -0.54
N GLU A 131 0.85 6.41 -1.50
CA GLU A 131 1.79 5.38 -1.90
C GLU A 131 2.23 5.65 -3.34
N SER A 132 3.52 5.50 -3.65
CA SER A 132 3.96 5.45 -5.05
C SER A 132 3.36 4.24 -5.74
N THR A 133 2.91 4.37 -6.98
CA THR A 133 2.26 3.28 -7.70
C THR A 133 3.15 2.80 -8.86
N GLY A 134 3.62 1.57 -8.80
CA GLY A 134 4.59 1.01 -9.76
C GLY A 134 4.03 0.64 -11.12
N TYR A 135 2.71 0.59 -11.28
CA TYR A 135 2.09 0.14 -12.52
C TYR A 135 2.21 1.18 -13.65
N GLY A 136 2.62 0.71 -14.79
CA GLY A 136 2.88 1.26 -16.13
C GLY A 136 2.77 2.74 -16.37
N THR A 137 1.77 3.39 -15.86
CA THR A 137 1.44 4.75 -16.26
C THR A 137 1.24 5.72 -15.11
N SER A 138 1.46 5.33 -13.86
CA SER A 138 1.27 6.23 -12.72
C SER A 138 2.08 7.52 -12.84
N SER A 139 1.49 8.64 -12.43
CA SER A 139 2.15 9.94 -12.41
C SER A 139 3.04 10.15 -11.17
N ILE A 140 2.93 9.27 -10.16
CA ILE A 140 3.71 9.32 -8.92
C ILE A 140 4.29 7.92 -8.66
N VAL A 141 5.55 7.70 -9.05
CA VAL A 141 6.27 6.43 -8.88
C VAL A 141 7.58 6.66 -8.12
N GLY A 142 8.41 7.58 -8.60
CA GLY A 142 9.72 7.85 -8.01
C GLY A 142 9.69 8.83 -6.84
N ALA A 143 10.77 8.84 -6.07
CA ALA A 143 10.90 9.69 -4.90
C ALA A 143 10.77 11.18 -5.21
N GLN A 144 11.32 11.64 -6.33
CA GLN A 144 11.23 13.05 -6.71
C GLN A 144 9.76 13.46 -6.95
N GLU A 145 8.97 12.60 -7.58
CA GLU A 145 7.56 12.84 -7.86
C GLU A 145 6.73 12.85 -6.55
N CYS A 146 7.03 11.94 -5.63
CA CYS A 146 6.45 11.97 -4.28
C CYS A 146 6.81 13.28 -3.56
N LEU A 147 8.08 13.71 -3.60
CA LEU A 147 8.54 14.94 -2.95
C LEU A 147 7.90 16.21 -3.55
N GLU A 148 7.60 16.22 -4.85
CA GLU A 148 6.86 17.32 -5.47
C GLU A 148 5.48 17.51 -4.83
N VAL A 149 4.78 16.42 -4.52
CA VAL A 149 3.48 16.44 -3.84
C VAL A 149 3.65 16.81 -2.35
N LEU A 150 4.51 16.09 -1.64
CA LEU A 150 4.70 16.21 -0.20
C LEU A 150 5.12 17.61 0.25
N ARG A 151 5.96 18.29 -0.55
CA ARG A 151 6.39 19.68 -0.26
C ARG A 151 5.25 20.69 -0.37
N GLN A 152 4.22 20.40 -1.14
CA GLN A 152 3.08 21.27 -1.36
C GLN A 152 1.90 20.91 -0.44
N VAL A 153 1.90 19.74 0.19
CA VAL A 153 0.81 19.24 1.04
C VAL A 153 1.31 18.98 2.46
N PRO A 154 1.37 20.02 3.32
CA PRO A 154 1.80 19.84 4.71
C PRO A 154 0.89 18.84 5.44
N GLY A 155 1.51 17.86 6.12
CA GLY A 155 0.80 16.84 6.87
C GLY A 155 0.56 15.53 6.13
N LEU A 156 0.62 15.52 4.80
CA LEU A 156 0.62 14.28 4.03
C LEU A 156 1.88 13.47 4.33
N ARG A 157 1.76 12.15 4.38
CA ARG A 157 2.83 11.19 4.66
C ARG A 157 2.93 10.14 3.56
N VAL A 158 3.87 9.22 3.72
CA VAL A 158 4.15 8.16 2.73
C VAL A 158 3.93 6.79 3.36
N THR A 159 3.16 5.96 2.68
CA THR A 159 3.27 4.52 2.72
C THR A 159 4.36 4.14 1.70
N PHE A 160 5.50 3.67 2.17
CA PHE A 160 6.64 3.37 1.31
C PHE A 160 6.61 1.93 0.84
N ASP A 161 6.45 1.75 -0.47
CA ASP A 161 6.60 0.45 -1.13
C ASP A 161 7.85 0.45 -2.02
N PRO A 162 8.93 -0.23 -1.60
CA PRO A 162 10.14 -0.33 -2.40
C PRO A 162 9.92 -1.04 -3.74
N GLY A 163 8.95 -1.97 -3.83
CA GLY A 163 8.63 -2.65 -5.08
C GLY A 163 8.03 -1.71 -6.11
N ASN A 164 7.09 -0.86 -5.71
CA ASN A 164 6.53 0.15 -6.61
C ASN A 164 7.61 1.10 -7.12
N VAL A 165 8.47 1.60 -6.24
CA VAL A 165 9.58 2.50 -6.60
C VAL A 165 10.59 1.81 -7.54
N ALA A 166 10.90 0.54 -7.34
CA ALA A 166 11.87 -0.22 -8.14
C ALA A 166 11.46 -0.35 -9.62
N THR A 167 10.21 -0.08 -9.95
CA THR A 167 9.76 -0.01 -11.35
C THR A 167 10.32 1.18 -12.11
N LEU A 168 10.89 2.18 -11.42
CA LEU A 168 11.44 3.39 -12.01
C LEU A 168 12.88 3.68 -11.59
N GLU A 169 13.22 3.50 -10.31
CA GLU A 169 14.52 3.88 -9.74
C GLU A 169 14.98 2.91 -8.63
N ASP A 170 16.18 3.13 -8.11
CA ASP A 170 16.75 2.36 -7.00
C ASP A 170 15.93 2.61 -5.71
N PRO A 171 15.35 1.57 -5.08
CA PRO A 171 14.51 1.73 -3.90
C PRO A 171 15.26 2.20 -2.65
N LEU A 172 16.58 1.99 -2.55
CA LEU A 172 17.38 2.48 -1.44
C LEU A 172 17.62 3.99 -1.56
N LEU A 173 17.87 4.48 -2.77
CA LEU A 173 17.99 5.93 -3.02
C LEU A 173 16.65 6.63 -2.75
N ALA A 174 15.56 6.04 -3.19
CA ALA A 174 14.22 6.55 -2.92
C ALA A 174 13.89 6.55 -1.42
N TYR A 175 14.22 5.47 -0.70
CA TYR A 175 14.09 5.42 0.76
C TYR A 175 14.86 6.57 1.43
N CYS A 176 16.12 6.79 1.06
CA CYS A 176 16.94 7.88 1.61
C CYS A 176 16.31 9.27 1.37
N ALA A 177 15.67 9.46 0.22
CA ALA A 177 15.02 10.72 -0.13
C ALA A 177 13.69 10.94 0.62
N LEU A 178 12.93 9.87 0.86
CA LEU A 178 11.57 9.91 1.42
C LEU A 178 11.50 9.65 2.93
N LYS A 179 12.56 9.18 3.57
CA LYS A 179 12.54 8.65 4.94
C LYS A 179 11.90 9.55 6.00
N GLU A 180 11.95 10.88 5.85
CA GLU A 180 11.32 11.81 6.80
C GLU A 180 9.78 11.86 6.70
N TYR A 181 9.22 11.29 5.64
CA TYR A 181 7.78 11.23 5.39
C TYR A 181 7.19 9.85 5.63
N ILE A 182 8.02 8.80 5.74
CA ILE A 182 7.56 7.41 5.85
C ILE A 182 6.95 7.16 7.23
N VAL A 183 5.70 6.66 7.24
CA VAL A 183 4.96 6.27 8.46
C VAL A 183 4.37 4.86 8.39
N TYR A 184 4.38 4.25 7.21
CA TYR A 184 3.88 2.91 6.96
C TYR A 184 4.68 2.25 5.84
N LEU A 185 4.72 0.92 5.80
CA LEU A 185 5.49 0.18 4.82
C LEU A 185 4.62 -0.86 4.11
N HIS A 186 4.75 -0.95 2.80
CA HIS A 186 4.29 -2.08 1.99
C HIS A 186 5.48 -2.81 1.41
N PHE A 187 5.44 -4.12 1.40
CA PHE A 187 6.46 -4.94 0.74
C PHE A 187 5.79 -5.86 -0.25
N LYS A 188 6.26 -5.79 -1.50
CA LYS A 188 5.96 -6.69 -2.60
C LYS A 188 7.25 -7.13 -3.27
N ASP A 189 7.18 -8.15 -4.10
CA ASP A 189 8.33 -8.63 -4.86
C ASP A 189 7.99 -8.76 -6.35
N TRP A 190 8.97 -8.51 -7.18
CA TRP A 190 8.85 -8.52 -8.63
C TRP A 190 9.84 -9.44 -9.29
N GLN A 191 9.42 -10.03 -10.42
CA GLN A 191 10.34 -10.47 -11.48
C GLN A 191 10.41 -9.35 -12.53
N PHE A 192 11.61 -9.07 -13.03
CA PHE A 192 11.84 -8.07 -14.06
C PHE A 192 12.17 -8.71 -15.41
N SER A 193 11.81 -8.04 -16.50
CA SER A 193 12.20 -8.40 -17.85
C SER A 193 12.54 -7.16 -18.65
N SER A 194 13.54 -7.26 -19.53
CA SER A 194 13.88 -6.20 -20.51
C SER A 194 13.06 -6.29 -21.80
N VAL A 195 12.27 -7.37 -21.96
CA VAL A 195 11.43 -7.61 -23.13
C VAL A 195 10.02 -8.01 -22.70
N PRO A 196 8.99 -7.78 -23.53
CA PRO A 196 7.64 -8.26 -23.25
C PRO A 196 7.61 -9.78 -23.08
N ALA A 197 6.91 -10.25 -22.05
CA ALA A 197 6.72 -11.68 -21.78
C ALA A 197 5.32 -11.95 -21.22
N PRO A 198 4.78 -13.17 -21.35
CA PRO A 198 3.47 -13.52 -20.80
C PRO A 198 3.39 -13.25 -19.29
N GLY A 199 2.35 -12.53 -18.85
CA GLY A 199 2.13 -12.18 -17.45
C GLY A 199 2.98 -11.01 -16.94
N PHE A 200 3.81 -10.39 -17.77
CA PHE A 200 4.56 -9.18 -17.44
C PHE A 200 3.85 -7.91 -17.93
N ALA A 201 3.76 -6.92 -17.08
CA ALA A 201 3.20 -5.60 -17.39
C ALA A 201 4.33 -4.58 -17.66
N PRO A 202 4.16 -3.65 -18.63
CA PRO A 202 5.13 -2.60 -18.87
C PRO A 202 5.16 -1.59 -17.72
N VAL A 203 6.35 -1.06 -17.42
CA VAL A 203 6.57 0.00 -16.43
C VAL A 203 7.32 1.18 -17.03
N ARG A 204 7.34 2.32 -16.31
CA ARG A 204 7.86 3.60 -16.84
C ARG A 204 9.36 3.58 -17.14
N SER A 205 10.14 2.72 -16.53
CA SER A 205 11.56 2.54 -16.87
C SER A 205 11.81 1.87 -18.24
N GLY A 206 10.75 1.45 -18.93
CA GLY A 206 10.85 0.69 -20.18
C GLY A 206 11.08 -0.81 -19.97
N LYS A 207 11.14 -1.25 -18.71
CA LYS A 207 11.14 -2.67 -18.33
C LYS A 207 9.72 -3.22 -18.25
N PHE A 208 9.64 -4.49 -17.92
CA PHE A 208 8.39 -5.21 -17.64
C PHE A 208 8.51 -5.89 -16.29
N VAL A 209 7.42 -5.96 -15.54
CA VAL A 209 7.36 -6.58 -14.22
C VAL A 209 6.24 -7.60 -14.13
N LYS A 210 6.44 -8.59 -13.31
CA LYS A 210 5.44 -9.59 -12.94
C LYS A 210 5.44 -9.75 -11.43
N ASP A 211 4.23 -9.72 -10.85
CA ASP A 211 4.05 -10.02 -9.42
C ASP A 211 4.56 -11.41 -9.09
N THR A 212 5.27 -11.51 -7.98
CA THR A 212 5.73 -12.77 -7.45
C THR A 212 5.64 -12.82 -5.92
N LEU A 213 5.76 -13.99 -5.36
CA LEU A 213 5.77 -14.16 -3.92
C LEU A 213 7.00 -13.49 -3.31
N ILE A 214 6.82 -12.74 -2.23
CA ILE A 214 7.93 -12.12 -1.48
C ILE A 214 9.01 -13.16 -1.16
N GLY A 215 10.25 -12.83 -1.50
CA GLY A 215 11.43 -13.66 -1.35
C GLY A 215 11.68 -14.65 -2.50
N THR A 216 10.87 -14.60 -3.56
CA THR A 216 11.10 -15.42 -4.78
C THR A 216 11.35 -14.58 -6.03
N GLY A 217 11.27 -13.25 -5.91
CA GLY A 217 11.56 -12.30 -6.97
C GLY A 217 12.98 -11.77 -6.92
N GLU A 218 13.15 -10.60 -7.52
CA GLU A 218 14.46 -9.95 -7.71
C GLU A 218 14.63 -8.70 -6.83
N MET A 219 13.63 -8.39 -5.97
CA MET A 219 13.72 -7.24 -5.09
C MET A 219 14.73 -7.50 -3.94
N PRO A 220 15.68 -6.58 -3.70
CA PRO A 220 16.65 -6.73 -2.60
C PRO A 220 16.05 -6.36 -1.24
N LEU A 221 14.89 -6.92 -0.88
CA LEU A 221 14.10 -6.51 0.29
C LEU A 221 14.86 -6.70 1.62
N CYS A 222 15.58 -7.81 1.80
CA CYS A 222 16.41 -8.05 2.98
C CYS A 222 17.54 -7.02 3.11
N GLU A 223 18.20 -6.69 2.00
CA GLU A 223 19.28 -5.71 1.99
C GLU A 223 18.73 -4.33 2.33
N LEU A 224 17.66 -3.90 1.67
CA LEU A 224 16.98 -2.64 1.97
C LEU A 224 16.55 -2.58 3.43
N TRP A 225 15.89 -3.63 3.94
CA TRP A 225 15.49 -3.71 5.35
C TRP A 225 16.68 -3.54 6.30
N SER A 226 17.82 -4.18 6.00
CA SER A 226 19.03 -4.08 6.83
C SER A 226 19.52 -2.63 6.96
N GLN A 227 19.36 -1.83 5.91
CA GLN A 227 19.81 -0.44 5.81
C GLN A 227 18.80 0.58 6.32
N MET A 228 17.54 0.20 6.58
CA MET A 228 16.54 1.09 7.15
C MET A 228 16.89 1.52 8.57
N GLU A 229 16.51 2.75 8.93
CA GLU A 229 16.65 3.29 10.28
C GLU A 229 15.77 2.51 11.28
N ALA A 230 16.20 2.43 12.54
CA ALA A 230 15.50 1.70 13.59
C ALA A 230 14.04 2.17 13.77
N ARG A 231 13.78 3.47 13.59
CA ARG A 231 12.41 4.02 13.66
C ARG A 231 11.49 3.43 12.58
N HIS A 232 11.99 3.19 11.37
CA HIS A 232 11.21 2.59 10.28
C HIS A 232 11.06 1.08 10.46
N LYS A 233 12.07 0.40 11.02
CA LYS A 233 11.98 -1.02 11.39
C LYS A 233 10.94 -1.31 12.48
N ALA A 234 10.53 -0.27 13.23
CA ALA A 234 9.46 -0.38 14.21
C ALA A 234 8.05 -0.22 13.60
N LEU A 235 7.93 0.25 12.36
CA LEU A 235 6.66 0.43 11.65
C LEU A 235 6.01 -0.90 11.26
N PRO A 236 4.69 -0.92 11.06
CA PRO A 236 4.00 -2.02 10.40
C PRO A 236 4.48 -2.20 8.96
N VAL A 237 4.65 -3.46 8.54
CA VAL A 237 4.99 -3.83 7.17
C VAL A 237 3.87 -4.66 6.59
N ASN A 238 3.12 -4.08 5.70
CA ASN A 238 2.05 -4.75 4.98
C ASN A 238 2.63 -5.71 3.93
N LEU A 239 2.20 -6.96 3.92
CA LEU A 239 2.68 -7.97 2.99
C LEU A 239 1.77 -8.01 1.77
N GLU A 240 2.12 -7.25 0.73
CA GLU A 240 1.39 -7.24 -0.54
C GLU A 240 1.83 -8.44 -1.40
N THR A 241 1.39 -9.62 -1.00
CA THR A 241 1.77 -10.87 -1.64
C THR A 241 0.71 -11.95 -1.48
N ARG A 242 0.57 -12.78 -2.51
CA ARG A 242 -0.28 -13.97 -2.52
C ARG A 242 0.36 -15.04 -3.39
N ASP A 243 -0.19 -16.25 -3.42
CA ASP A 243 0.21 -17.23 -4.41
C ASP A 243 -0.44 -16.89 -5.77
N PHE A 244 0.31 -16.16 -6.61
CA PHE A 244 -0.14 -15.73 -7.94
C PHE A 244 -0.32 -16.91 -8.92
N GLU A 245 0.18 -18.10 -8.57
CA GLU A 245 0.04 -19.32 -9.36
C GLU A 245 -1.12 -20.21 -8.90
N GLY A 246 -1.74 -19.88 -7.76
CA GLY A 246 -2.89 -20.61 -7.20
C GLY A 246 -2.57 -22.03 -6.72
N LYS A 247 -1.31 -22.31 -6.39
CA LYS A 247 -0.82 -23.64 -5.98
C LYS A 247 -0.97 -23.92 -4.48
N ARG A 248 -1.16 -22.86 -3.69
CA ARG A 248 -1.21 -22.92 -2.22
C ARG A 248 -2.42 -22.14 -1.71
N SER A 249 -2.99 -22.59 -0.62
CA SER A 249 -3.95 -21.78 0.12
C SER A 249 -3.23 -20.60 0.82
N PRO A 250 -3.94 -19.48 1.11
CA PRO A 250 -3.36 -18.37 1.88
C PRO A 250 -2.77 -18.84 3.22
N MET A 251 -3.43 -19.72 3.92
CA MET A 251 -2.97 -20.29 5.18
C MET A 251 -1.62 -21.00 5.04
N GLU A 252 -1.45 -21.83 4.00
CA GLU A 252 -0.17 -22.53 3.76
C GLU A 252 0.95 -21.55 3.38
N LEU A 253 0.61 -20.53 2.60
CA LEU A 253 1.53 -19.50 2.19
C LEU A 253 2.06 -18.72 3.40
N TYR A 254 1.15 -18.08 4.14
CA TYR A 254 1.53 -17.18 5.23
C TYR A 254 2.14 -17.90 6.43
N ARG A 255 1.78 -19.17 6.69
CA ARG A 255 2.47 -19.98 7.71
C ARG A 255 3.95 -20.19 7.45
N LYS A 256 4.38 -20.14 6.18
CA LYS A 256 5.79 -20.23 5.83
C LYS A 256 6.44 -18.86 5.74
N LEU A 257 5.75 -17.91 5.13
CA LEU A 257 6.31 -16.58 4.87
C LEU A 257 6.51 -15.75 6.15
N VAL A 258 5.49 -15.65 7.00
CA VAL A 258 5.51 -14.77 8.17
C VAL A 258 6.67 -15.06 9.13
N PRO A 259 6.97 -16.32 9.51
CA PRO A 259 8.14 -16.62 10.35
C PRO A 259 9.47 -16.23 9.69
N GLU A 260 9.60 -16.36 8.35
CA GLU A 260 10.82 -15.94 7.65
C GLU A 260 10.96 -14.41 7.65
N MET A 261 9.89 -13.67 7.38
CA MET A 261 9.90 -12.22 7.43
C MET A 261 10.25 -11.68 8.83
N LYS A 262 9.80 -12.35 9.88
CA LYS A 262 10.09 -11.94 11.27
C LYS A 262 11.54 -12.14 11.69
N LYS A 263 12.33 -12.87 10.92
CA LYS A 263 13.79 -13.04 11.15
C LYS A 263 14.62 -11.86 10.64
N TRP A 264 14.08 -11.05 9.76
CA TRP A 264 14.77 -9.86 9.22
C TRP A 264 14.84 -8.74 10.29
#